data_e2bb68e6697825d2f6e4027e5ef2fad8
#
_entry.id   e2bb68e6697825d2f6e4027e5ef2fad8
#
_cell.length_a   1.000
_cell.length_b   1.000
_cell.length_c   1.000
_cell.angle_alpha   90.00
_cell.angle_beta   90.00
_cell.angle_gamma   90.00
#
_symmetry.space_group_name_H-M   'P 1'
#
loop_
_entity.id
_entity.type
_entity.pdbx_description
1 polymer ?
#
loop_
_entity_poly.entity_id
_entity_poly.type
_entity_poly.pdbx_seq_one_letter_code
_entity_poly.pdbx_strand_id
1 'polypeptide(L)'
;ITPFRSMIKYAVDKNLNTQIHLIYSNSIPEEITFEGELENWAKSWPNLKLDMAITKPEEGKEPWNGLTGRIDEKLIQKLVSDFNDKIFWVCGPPLMVDAMEQALGKLNISSGKVRVEKFTGY
;
A
#
# COMPACT_ATOMS: atom_id res chain seq x y z
N ILE A 1 -4.71 5.63 -4.82
CA ILE A 1 -4.55 6.00 -3.39
C ILE A 1 -5.79 6.66 -2.81
N THR A 2 -6.56 7.37 -3.61
CA THR A 2 -7.72 8.12 -3.11
C THR A 2 -8.71 7.26 -2.31
N PRO A 3 -9.11 6.06 -2.77
CA PRO A 3 -10.01 5.23 -1.96
C PRO A 3 -9.41 4.83 -0.61
N PHE A 4 -8.13 4.51 -0.58
CA PHE A 4 -7.46 4.11 0.66
C PHE A 4 -7.29 5.30 1.61
N ARG A 5 -6.98 6.48 1.07
CA ARG A 5 -6.92 7.69 1.88
C ARG A 5 -8.26 7.95 2.56
N SER A 6 -9.37 7.80 1.83
CA SER A 6 -10.72 7.97 2.38
C SER A 6 -11.05 6.95 3.47
N MET A 7 -10.68 5.69 3.27
CA MET A 7 -10.88 4.63 4.25
C MET A 7 -10.08 4.89 5.53
N ILE A 8 -8.83 5.30 5.38
CA ILE A 8 -7.95 5.60 6.52
C ILE A 8 -8.47 6.82 7.27
N LYS A 9 -8.85 7.88 6.55
CA LYS A 9 -9.43 9.09 7.16
C LYS A 9 -10.65 8.75 8.01
N TYR A 10 -11.55 7.93 7.48
CA TYR A 10 -12.72 7.49 8.21
C TYR A 10 -12.33 6.74 9.49
N ALA A 11 -11.39 5.80 9.39
CA ALA A 11 -10.94 5.02 10.54
C ALA A 11 -10.29 5.90 11.61
N VAL A 12 -9.48 6.88 11.20
CA VAL A 12 -8.83 7.83 12.11
C VAL A 12 -9.88 8.72 12.79
N ASP A 13 -10.79 9.31 12.00
CA ASP A 13 -11.81 10.24 12.51
C ASP A 13 -12.76 9.56 13.50
N LYS A 14 -13.07 8.30 13.28
CA LYS A 14 -13.93 7.50 14.15
C LYS A 14 -13.17 6.75 15.23
N ASN A 15 -11.85 6.85 15.23
CA ASN A 15 -10.98 6.14 16.16
C ASN A 15 -11.34 4.64 16.24
N LEU A 16 -11.41 4.01 15.06
CA LEU A 16 -11.76 2.60 14.97
C LEU A 16 -10.64 1.71 15.54
N ASN A 17 -11.02 0.50 15.93
CA ASN A 17 -10.07 -0.47 16.46
C ASN A 17 -9.42 -1.32 15.37
N THR A 18 -9.66 -0.99 14.11
CA THR A 18 -9.14 -1.71 12.95
C THR A 18 -7.66 -1.43 12.75
N GLN A 19 -6.89 -2.49 12.55
CA GLN A 19 -5.46 -2.38 12.19
C GLN A 19 -5.36 -2.26 10.67
N ILE A 20 -4.67 -1.22 10.21
CA ILE A 20 -4.47 -0.98 8.78
C ILE A 20 -2.97 -0.93 8.48
N HIS A 21 -2.55 -1.68 7.46
CA HIS A 21 -1.20 -1.61 6.92
C HIS A 21 -1.29 -1.14 5.47
N LEU A 22 -0.86 0.08 5.19
CA LEU A 22 -0.82 0.64 3.85
C LEU A 22 0.57 0.49 3.26
N ILE A 23 0.65 -0.21 2.12
CA ILE A 23 1.87 -0.28 1.32
C ILE A 23 1.60 0.51 0.05
N TYR A 24 2.30 1.63 -0.12
CA TYR A 24 2.03 2.61 -1.17
C TYR A 24 3.23 2.71 -2.10
N SER A 25 3.01 2.43 -3.38
CA SER A 25 4.07 2.42 -4.39
C SER A 25 3.90 3.56 -5.39
N ASN A 26 5.00 4.22 -5.71
CA ASN A 26 5.08 5.24 -6.75
C ASN A 26 6.39 5.06 -7.51
N SER A 27 6.49 5.66 -8.71
CA SER A 27 7.72 5.59 -9.50
C SER A 27 8.83 6.45 -8.89
N ILE A 28 8.50 7.68 -8.55
CA ILE A 28 9.44 8.65 -7.98
C ILE A 28 8.83 9.32 -6.74
N PRO A 29 9.66 9.85 -5.83
CA PRO A 29 9.15 10.47 -4.59
C PRO A 29 8.19 11.63 -4.83
N GLU A 30 8.43 12.43 -5.86
CA GLU A 30 7.61 13.61 -6.17
C GLU A 30 6.17 13.26 -6.55
N GLU A 31 5.91 12.00 -6.92
CA GLU A 31 4.56 11.54 -7.29
C GLU A 31 3.72 11.09 -6.10
N ILE A 32 4.31 11.01 -4.90
CA ILE A 32 3.57 10.57 -3.72
C ILE A 32 2.49 11.59 -3.37
N THR A 33 1.23 11.17 -3.51
CA THR A 33 0.08 12.01 -3.18
C THR A 33 -0.31 11.79 -1.72
N PHE A 34 -0.67 12.85 -1.02
CA PHE A 34 -1.08 12.82 0.40
C PHE A 34 0.00 12.35 1.37
N GLU A 35 1.27 12.47 1.00
CA GLU A 35 2.40 11.98 1.82
C GLU A 35 2.37 12.52 3.24
N GLY A 36 2.29 13.83 3.39
CA GLY A 36 2.31 14.47 4.70
C GLY A 36 1.12 14.07 5.57
N GLU A 37 -0.06 13.97 4.96
CA GLU A 37 -1.28 13.58 5.67
C GLU A 37 -1.19 12.13 6.15
N LEU A 38 -0.73 11.22 5.27
CA LEU A 38 -0.57 9.81 5.62
C LEU A 38 0.48 9.62 6.71
N GLU A 39 1.61 10.32 6.62
CA GLU A 39 2.65 10.25 7.63
C GLU A 39 2.18 10.77 8.99
N ASN A 40 1.41 11.86 9.00
CA ASN A 40 0.85 12.40 10.23
C ASN A 40 -0.10 11.41 10.89
N TRP A 41 -0.97 10.76 10.11
CA TRP A 41 -1.87 9.74 10.65
C TRP A 41 -1.09 8.54 11.20
N ALA A 42 -0.04 8.10 10.50
CA ALA A 42 0.77 6.98 10.97
C ALA A 42 1.47 7.29 12.29
N LYS A 43 1.85 8.56 12.52
CA LYS A 43 2.47 8.99 13.78
C LYS A 43 1.47 9.12 14.93
N SER A 44 0.26 9.61 14.63
CA SER A 44 -0.72 9.94 15.67
C SER A 44 -1.70 8.81 15.96
N TRP A 45 -1.93 7.91 14.99
CA TRP A 45 -2.87 6.81 15.14
C TRP A 45 -2.12 5.47 15.06
N PRO A 46 -1.91 4.79 16.21
CA PRO A 46 -1.04 3.61 16.26
C PRO A 46 -1.55 2.41 15.45
N ASN A 47 -2.82 2.41 15.04
CA ASN A 47 -3.38 1.32 14.25
C ASN A 47 -3.00 1.39 12.77
N LEU A 48 -2.37 2.48 12.31
CA LEU A 48 -1.88 2.61 10.94
C LEU A 48 -0.38 2.36 10.87
N LYS A 49 0.00 1.36 10.09
CA LYS A 49 1.38 1.15 9.67
C LYS A 49 1.50 1.58 8.21
N LEU A 50 2.51 2.37 7.91
CA LEU A 50 2.72 2.94 6.58
C LEU A 50 4.09 2.54 6.05
N ASP A 51 4.12 1.90 4.87
CA ASP A 51 5.34 1.64 4.13
C ASP A 51 5.20 2.21 2.73
N MET A 52 6.19 2.96 2.28
CA MET A 52 6.22 3.54 0.94
C MET A 52 7.38 2.97 0.16
N ALA A 53 7.13 2.60 -1.10
CA ALA A 53 8.13 2.05 -2.00
C ALA A 53 8.24 2.90 -3.26
N ILE A 54 9.46 3.13 -3.73
CA ILE A 54 9.73 3.86 -4.96
C ILE A 54 10.41 2.91 -5.93
N THR A 55 9.83 2.79 -7.14
CA THR A 55 10.32 1.83 -8.13
C THR A 55 11.50 2.37 -8.95
N LYS A 56 11.59 3.69 -9.13
CA LYS A 56 12.62 4.33 -9.97
C LYS A 56 13.22 5.53 -9.26
N PRO A 57 13.88 5.35 -8.10
CA PRO A 57 14.40 6.47 -7.32
C PRO A 57 15.43 7.31 -8.09
N GLU A 58 16.15 6.71 -9.03
CA GLU A 58 17.14 7.39 -9.85
C GLU A 58 16.53 8.39 -10.84
N GLU A 59 15.25 8.26 -11.15
CA GLU A 59 14.55 9.19 -12.05
C GLU A 59 13.95 10.38 -11.30
N GLY A 60 13.89 10.33 -9.97
CA GLY A 60 13.38 11.41 -9.15
C GLY A 60 14.44 12.49 -8.89
N LYS A 61 13.97 13.69 -8.55
CA LYS A 61 14.84 14.80 -8.17
C LYS A 61 15.15 14.82 -6.68
N GLU A 62 14.25 14.29 -5.88
CA GLU A 62 14.41 14.23 -4.43
C GLU A 62 15.14 12.95 -4.02
N PRO A 63 15.98 13.00 -2.96
CA PRO A 63 16.62 11.80 -2.46
C PRO A 63 15.57 10.86 -1.84
N TRP A 64 15.82 9.55 -1.95
CA TRP A 64 14.93 8.55 -1.38
C TRP A 64 15.71 7.51 -0.59
N ASN A 65 15.41 7.36 0.69
CA ASN A 65 16.07 6.44 1.60
C ASN A 65 15.17 5.30 2.09
N GLY A 66 13.95 5.20 1.55
CA GLY A 66 13.00 4.15 1.94
C GLY A 66 13.12 2.91 1.06
N LEU A 67 12.04 2.15 1.00
CA LEU A 67 11.97 0.93 0.20
C LEU A 67 12.07 1.24 -1.29
N THR A 68 12.78 0.40 -2.04
CA THR A 68 12.93 0.53 -3.49
C THR A 68 12.48 -0.74 -4.19
N GLY A 69 12.14 -0.59 -5.47
CA GLY A 69 11.71 -1.70 -6.30
C GLY A 69 10.21 -1.95 -6.24
N ARG A 70 9.77 -2.91 -7.02
CA ARG A 70 8.35 -3.28 -7.09
C ARG A 70 7.94 -4.09 -5.88
N ILE A 71 6.68 -3.95 -5.49
CA ILE A 71 6.09 -4.79 -4.45
C ILE A 71 5.85 -6.18 -5.04
N ASP A 72 6.47 -7.19 -4.43
CA ASP A 72 6.32 -8.59 -4.82
C ASP A 72 6.02 -9.45 -3.59
N GLU A 73 5.89 -10.77 -3.79
CA GLU A 73 5.58 -11.69 -2.69
C GLU A 73 6.66 -11.69 -1.61
N LYS A 74 7.91 -11.46 -1.97
CA LYS A 74 9.02 -11.43 -1.01
C LYS A 74 8.92 -10.21 -0.11
N LEU A 75 8.60 -9.05 -0.69
CA LEU A 75 8.44 -7.83 0.07
C LEU A 75 7.21 -7.92 0.99
N ILE A 76 6.11 -8.49 0.50
CA ILE A 76 4.91 -8.68 1.31
C ILE A 76 5.21 -9.58 2.51
N GLN A 77 5.92 -10.69 2.31
CA GLN A 77 6.32 -11.58 3.41
C GLN A 77 7.19 -10.87 4.44
N LYS A 78 8.08 -9.99 3.98
CA LYS A 78 8.97 -9.23 4.85
C LYS A 78 8.21 -8.19 5.68
N LEU A 79 7.25 -7.49 5.06
CA LEU A 79 6.55 -6.37 5.70
C LEU A 79 5.33 -6.79 6.50
N VAL A 80 4.65 -7.87 6.09
CA VAL A 80 3.39 -8.31 6.69
C VAL A 80 3.60 -9.65 7.39
N SER A 81 3.54 -9.67 8.72
CA SER A 81 3.81 -10.88 9.50
C SER A 81 2.66 -11.89 9.42
N ASP A 82 1.44 -11.51 9.68
CA ASP A 82 0.29 -12.42 9.76
C ASP A 82 -0.59 -12.33 8.52
N PHE A 83 0.00 -12.50 7.34
CA PHE A 83 -0.73 -12.26 6.10
C PHE A 83 -1.92 -13.20 5.87
N ASN A 84 -1.96 -14.37 6.50
CA ASN A 84 -3.09 -15.29 6.38
C ASN A 84 -4.35 -14.81 7.09
N ASP A 85 -4.20 -13.93 8.07
CA ASP A 85 -5.31 -13.40 8.87
C ASP A 85 -5.82 -12.05 8.38
N LYS A 86 -5.31 -11.58 7.24
CA LYS A 86 -5.61 -10.24 6.75
C LYS A 86 -6.49 -10.27 5.52
N ILE A 87 -7.25 -9.20 5.34
CA ILE A 87 -7.94 -8.94 4.08
C ILE A 87 -7.08 -7.95 3.31
N PHE A 88 -6.80 -8.28 2.06
CA PHE A 88 -5.96 -7.49 1.19
C PHE A 88 -6.80 -6.66 0.23
N TRP A 89 -6.58 -5.35 0.25
CA TRP A 89 -7.21 -4.42 -0.67
C TRP A 89 -6.15 -3.95 -1.65
N VAL A 90 -6.37 -4.15 -2.93
CA VAL A 90 -5.43 -3.78 -4.00
C VAL A 90 -6.11 -2.79 -4.93
N CYS A 91 -5.45 -1.67 -5.16
CA CYS A 91 -6.00 -0.57 -5.93
C CYS A 91 -4.90 0.07 -6.77
N GLY A 92 -5.15 0.27 -8.06
CA GLY A 92 -4.20 0.89 -8.95
C GLY A 92 -4.44 0.58 -10.43
N PRO A 93 -3.46 0.89 -11.29
CA PRO A 93 -3.54 0.54 -12.70
C PRO A 93 -3.68 -0.97 -12.91
N PRO A 94 -4.33 -1.41 -14.00
CA PRO A 94 -4.59 -2.84 -14.21
C PRO A 94 -3.37 -3.74 -14.14
N LEU A 95 -2.24 -3.33 -14.72
CA LEU A 95 -1.02 -4.15 -14.69
C LEU A 95 -0.47 -4.32 -13.28
N MET A 96 -0.54 -3.27 -12.46
CA MET A 96 -0.11 -3.36 -11.07
C MET A 96 -1.03 -4.29 -10.27
N VAL A 97 -2.34 -4.15 -10.45
CA VAL A 97 -3.31 -5.00 -9.76
C VAL A 97 -3.12 -6.46 -10.15
N ASP A 98 -2.93 -6.75 -11.44
CA ASP A 98 -2.67 -8.11 -11.91
C ASP A 98 -1.40 -8.70 -11.28
N ALA A 99 -0.33 -7.92 -11.21
CA ALA A 99 0.91 -8.34 -10.57
C ALA A 99 0.71 -8.63 -9.08
N MET A 100 -0.07 -7.81 -8.40
CA MET A 100 -0.37 -8.01 -6.98
C MET A 100 -1.23 -9.25 -6.74
N GLU A 101 -2.22 -9.49 -7.59
CA GLU A 101 -3.02 -10.71 -7.51
C GLU A 101 -2.15 -11.96 -7.66
N GLN A 102 -1.18 -11.93 -8.60
CA GLN A 102 -0.24 -13.03 -8.77
C GLN A 102 0.66 -13.21 -7.54
N ALA A 103 1.16 -12.11 -6.99
CA ALA A 103 2.00 -12.16 -5.80
C ALA A 103 1.26 -12.75 -4.60
N LEU A 104 0.02 -12.34 -4.38
CA LEU A 104 -0.81 -12.86 -3.29
C LEU A 104 -1.16 -14.33 -3.52
N GLY A 105 -1.36 -14.74 -4.79
CA GLY A 105 -1.56 -16.14 -5.15
C GLY A 105 -0.36 -17.01 -4.82
N LYS A 106 0.85 -16.50 -5.04
CA LYS A 106 2.09 -17.22 -4.68
C LYS A 106 2.23 -17.40 -3.18
N LEU A 107 1.63 -16.54 -2.38
CA LEU A 107 1.58 -16.66 -0.93
C LEU A 107 0.43 -17.53 -0.44
N ASN A 108 -0.31 -18.15 -1.35
CA ASN A 108 -1.47 -19.00 -1.05
C ASN A 108 -2.59 -18.27 -0.30
N ILE A 109 -2.75 -16.99 -0.55
CA ILE A 109 -3.84 -16.21 0.02
C ILE A 109 -5.11 -16.48 -0.76
N SER A 110 -6.16 -16.88 -0.06
CA SER A 110 -7.45 -17.22 -0.66
C SER A 110 -8.06 -16.01 -1.39
N SER A 111 -8.67 -16.24 -2.55
CA SER A 111 -9.31 -15.18 -3.33
C SER A 111 -10.42 -14.47 -2.55
N GLY A 112 -11.05 -15.14 -1.59
CA GLY A 112 -12.06 -14.55 -0.73
C GLY A 112 -11.51 -13.47 0.20
N LYS A 113 -10.19 -13.43 0.41
CA LYS A 113 -9.51 -12.42 1.25
C LYS A 113 -8.90 -11.29 0.44
N VAL A 114 -9.10 -11.26 -0.88
CA VAL A 114 -8.51 -10.25 -1.77
C VAL A 114 -9.62 -9.44 -2.42
N ARG A 115 -9.54 -8.12 -2.28
CA ARG A 115 -10.47 -7.15 -2.88
C ARG A 115 -9.67 -6.26 -3.83
N VAL A 116 -10.06 -6.21 -5.08
CA VAL A 116 -9.31 -5.45 -6.09
C VAL A 116 -10.16 -4.37 -6.73
N GLU A 117 -9.51 -3.27 -7.09
CA GLU A 117 -10.12 -2.21 -7.88
C GLU A 117 -9.09 -1.71 -8.89
N LYS A 118 -9.42 -1.84 -10.16
CA LYS A 118 -8.56 -1.41 -11.27
C LYS A 118 -9.01 -0.05 -11.76
N PHE A 119 -8.07 0.89 -11.78
CA PHE A 119 -8.33 2.22 -12.33
C PHE A 119 -7.83 2.26 -13.77
N THR A 120 -8.73 2.66 -14.68
CA THR A 120 -8.40 2.85 -16.10
C THR A 120 -8.23 4.34 -16.37
N GLY A 121 -7.50 4.68 -17.43
CA GLY A 121 -7.29 6.08 -17.84
C GLY A 121 -6.04 6.74 -17.28
N TYR A 122 -5.16 5.99 -16.71
CA TYR A 122 -3.85 6.48 -16.26
C TYR A 122 -2.89 6.66 -17.43
#